data_a8a8fb44384d05cc21e354dea65b1904
#
_entry.id   a8a8fb44384d05cc21e354dea65b1904
#
_cell.length_a   1.000
_cell.length_b   1.000
_cell.length_c   1.000
_cell.angle_alpha   90.00
_cell.angle_beta   90.00
_cell.angle_gamma   90.00
#
_symmetry.space_group_name_H-M   'P 1'
#
loop_
_entity.id
_entity.type
_entity.pdbx_description
1 polymer ?
#
loop_
_entity_poly.entity_id
_entity_poly.type
_entity_poly.pdbx_seq_one_letter_code
_entity_poly.pdbx_strand_id
1 'polypeptide(L)'
;MIYLMASVLLIGATASGAADFYAHWGDGKAELSSYKVLQPRYGEMREGYGVMIFVTEDINRETLIKVESPTPDEDRLYVLKLNNVLKFTTGIYDYSVMTSVFSQVEGGRHPFATSKVSLSAQEWCGHVFDEALFVDDEIRGHINSYFENEGRLNYSLKRPAAFASEDNLLIRIRELQGPFMALGEERVMGILPSLWSLRTTHRPHEIIDGKVRKRTVETVEVGGDSLLAVRWEWTVGGRQRRVWTEKSYPHRILLWEDEDGGRGELQQTIRVPYWQLKANRDEVYRRELGIP
;
A
#
# COMPACT_ATOMS: atom_id res chain seq x y z
N MET A 1 -41.23 27.39 27.75
CA MET A 1 -39.98 27.61 27.02
C MET A 1 -39.36 26.26 26.81
N ILE A 2 -39.63 25.62 25.69
CA ILE A 2 -39.27 24.22 25.41
C ILE A 2 -38.05 24.28 24.50
N TYR A 3 -36.89 23.80 24.99
CA TYR A 3 -35.70 23.60 24.17
C TYR A 3 -35.81 22.24 23.46
N LEU A 4 -36.08 22.28 22.15
CA LEU A 4 -35.91 21.14 21.28
C LEU A 4 -34.42 21.00 20.95
N MET A 5 -33.75 19.97 21.47
CA MET A 5 -32.44 19.56 21.02
C MET A 5 -32.57 18.80 19.70
N ALA A 6 -32.07 19.40 18.64
CA ALA A 6 -31.92 18.73 17.36
C ALA A 6 -30.69 17.83 17.40
N SER A 7 -30.91 16.54 17.60
CA SER A 7 -29.91 15.49 17.34
C SER A 7 -30.02 15.08 15.89
N VAL A 8 -29.18 15.61 15.03
CA VAL A 8 -29.18 15.30 13.58
C VAL A 8 -27.93 14.55 13.18
N LEU A 9 -28.16 13.30 12.79
CA LEU A 9 -27.57 12.55 11.67
C LEU A 9 -26.05 12.69 11.39
N LEU A 10 -25.27 11.78 11.95
CA LEU A 10 -23.96 11.39 11.45
C LEU A 10 -23.89 9.93 10.98
N ILE A 11 -25.04 9.28 10.71
CA ILE A 11 -25.12 7.84 10.38
C ILE A 11 -25.13 7.58 8.86
N GLY A 12 -25.37 8.61 8.02
CA GLY A 12 -25.57 8.40 6.59
C GLY A 12 -24.31 8.21 5.73
N ALA A 13 -23.17 8.75 6.14
CA ALA A 13 -21.96 8.75 5.30
C ALA A 13 -21.16 7.44 5.34
N THR A 14 -21.17 6.72 6.45
CA THR A 14 -20.41 5.47 6.61
C THR A 14 -21.06 4.28 5.91
N ALA A 15 -22.37 4.23 5.84
CA ALA A 15 -23.09 3.15 5.17
C ALA A 15 -22.94 3.19 3.63
N SER A 16 -22.84 4.40 3.04
CA SER A 16 -22.63 4.57 1.59
C SER A 16 -21.22 4.11 1.17
N GLY A 17 -20.17 4.50 1.90
CA GLY A 17 -18.79 4.14 1.55
C GLY A 17 -18.52 2.62 1.63
N ALA A 18 -19.10 1.92 2.59
CA ALA A 18 -18.99 0.47 2.66
C ALA A 18 -19.71 -0.22 1.50
N ALA A 19 -20.92 0.23 1.12
CA ALA A 19 -21.64 -0.32 -0.01
C ALA A 19 -20.88 -0.13 -1.33
N ASP A 20 -20.27 1.03 -1.55
CA ASP A 20 -19.46 1.33 -2.72
C ASP A 20 -18.21 0.45 -2.77
N PHE A 21 -17.58 0.18 -1.61
CA PHE A 21 -16.45 -0.73 -1.52
C PHE A 21 -16.80 -2.13 -2.01
N TYR A 22 -17.85 -2.75 -1.48
CA TYR A 22 -18.23 -4.10 -1.87
C TYR A 22 -18.72 -4.19 -3.32
N ALA A 23 -19.43 -3.17 -3.80
CA ALA A 23 -19.85 -3.12 -5.20
C ALA A 23 -18.66 -3.10 -6.17
N HIS A 24 -17.56 -2.45 -5.78
CA HIS A 24 -16.37 -2.35 -6.62
C HIS A 24 -15.40 -3.51 -6.40
N TRP A 25 -15.09 -3.87 -5.15
CA TRP A 25 -14.03 -4.82 -4.82
C TRP A 25 -14.53 -6.26 -4.62
N GLY A 26 -15.84 -6.48 -4.53
CA GLY A 26 -16.46 -7.80 -4.39
C GLY A 26 -16.78 -8.51 -5.71
N ASP A 27 -16.38 -7.96 -6.86
CA ASP A 27 -16.74 -8.48 -8.20
C ASP A 27 -15.78 -9.56 -8.71
N GLY A 28 -14.86 -10.06 -7.87
CA GLY A 28 -13.91 -11.11 -8.22
C GLY A 28 -12.80 -10.69 -9.18
N LYS A 29 -12.49 -9.39 -9.25
CA LYS A 29 -11.39 -8.86 -10.06
C LYS A 29 -10.37 -8.12 -9.19
N ALA A 30 -9.13 -8.11 -9.65
CA ALA A 30 -8.09 -7.21 -9.14
C ALA A 30 -8.03 -5.93 -9.98
N GLU A 31 -7.66 -4.83 -9.35
CA GLU A 31 -7.21 -3.63 -10.03
C GLU A 31 -5.68 -3.69 -10.19
N LEU A 32 -5.21 -3.59 -11.41
CA LEU A 32 -3.79 -3.53 -11.75
C LEU A 32 -3.50 -2.17 -12.36
N SER A 33 -2.66 -1.41 -11.68
CA SER A 33 -2.22 -0.09 -12.15
C SER A 33 -0.72 -0.14 -12.42
N SER A 34 -0.30 0.18 -13.65
CA SER A 34 1.10 0.25 -14.03
C SER A 34 1.64 1.68 -13.93
N TYR A 35 2.92 1.79 -13.63
CA TYR A 35 3.59 3.07 -13.41
C TYR A 35 4.94 3.09 -14.13
N LYS A 36 5.26 4.23 -14.76
CA LYS A 36 6.64 4.56 -15.10
C LYS A 36 7.32 5.02 -13.82
N VAL A 37 8.48 4.44 -13.50
CA VAL A 37 9.17 4.69 -12.23
C VAL A 37 10.58 5.21 -12.46
N LEU A 38 10.98 6.20 -11.66
CA LEU A 38 12.36 6.58 -11.43
C LEU A 38 12.73 6.16 -10.01
N GLN A 39 13.66 5.22 -9.88
CA GLN A 39 14.11 4.67 -8.59
C GLN A 39 15.54 5.10 -8.30
N PRO A 40 15.78 5.86 -7.20
CA PRO A 40 17.15 6.15 -6.77
C PRO A 40 17.83 4.87 -6.28
N ARG A 41 18.99 4.56 -6.82
CA ARG A 41 19.81 3.44 -6.35
C ARG A 41 21.28 3.66 -6.68
N TYR A 42 22.15 3.51 -5.67
CA TYR A 42 23.60 3.70 -5.79
C TYR A 42 24.01 5.07 -6.35
N GLY A 43 23.33 6.13 -5.87
CA GLY A 43 23.64 7.50 -6.27
C GLY A 43 23.15 7.93 -7.67
N GLU A 44 22.42 7.07 -8.36
CA GLU A 44 21.87 7.34 -9.70
C GLU A 44 20.37 7.06 -9.75
N MET A 45 19.68 7.74 -10.66
CA MET A 45 18.27 7.48 -10.98
C MET A 45 18.17 6.32 -11.97
N ARG A 46 17.35 5.32 -11.64
CA ARG A 46 17.11 4.14 -12.48
C ARG A 46 15.72 4.20 -13.05
N GLU A 47 15.62 4.13 -14.37
CA GLU A 47 14.33 3.93 -15.03
C GLU A 47 13.83 2.51 -14.78
N GLY A 48 12.54 2.40 -14.55
CA GLY A 48 11.89 1.12 -14.29
C GLY A 48 10.38 1.21 -14.43
N TYR A 49 9.71 0.17 -14.02
CA TYR A 49 8.24 0.16 -13.94
C TYR A 49 7.76 -0.43 -12.63
N GLY A 50 6.60 0.02 -12.21
CA GLY A 50 5.87 -0.52 -11.08
C GLY A 50 4.54 -1.09 -11.50
N VAL A 51 4.01 -2.04 -10.73
CA VAL A 51 2.60 -2.47 -10.84
C VAL A 51 2.03 -2.56 -9.44
N MET A 52 1.02 -1.74 -9.16
CA MET A 52 0.23 -1.87 -7.93
C MET A 52 -0.98 -2.74 -8.23
N ILE A 53 -1.12 -3.85 -7.50
CA ILE A 53 -2.20 -4.83 -7.65
C ILE A 53 -3.02 -4.81 -6.39
N PHE A 54 -4.24 -4.30 -6.47
CA PHE A 54 -5.19 -4.31 -5.37
C PHE A 54 -6.23 -5.41 -5.59
N VAL A 55 -6.41 -6.28 -4.60
CA VAL A 55 -7.36 -7.39 -4.66
C VAL A 55 -7.85 -7.74 -3.26
N THR A 56 -9.10 -8.13 -3.14
CA THR A 56 -9.64 -8.69 -1.90
C THR A 56 -9.42 -10.19 -1.85
N GLU A 57 -9.09 -10.70 -0.66
CA GLU A 57 -8.96 -12.14 -0.41
C GLU A 57 -9.19 -12.47 1.07
N ASP A 58 -9.45 -13.74 1.35
CA ASP A 58 -9.50 -14.27 2.71
C ASP A 58 -8.13 -14.80 3.12
N ILE A 59 -7.68 -14.41 4.31
CA ILE A 59 -6.54 -15.02 4.98
C ILE A 59 -7.00 -15.64 6.30
N ASN A 60 -6.29 -16.63 6.80
CA ASN A 60 -6.58 -17.18 8.11
C ASN A 60 -6.21 -16.14 9.20
N ARG A 61 -7.09 -15.95 10.16
CA ARG A 61 -6.98 -14.91 11.20
C ARG A 61 -5.77 -15.09 12.11
N GLU A 62 -5.41 -16.33 12.40
CA GLU A 62 -4.30 -16.64 13.32
C GLU A 62 -2.95 -16.65 12.59
N THR A 63 -2.90 -17.34 11.44
CA THR A 63 -1.63 -17.55 10.72
C THR A 63 -1.31 -16.46 9.72
N LEU A 64 -2.28 -15.61 9.36
CA LEU A 64 -2.21 -14.57 8.31
C LEU A 64 -1.75 -15.14 6.95
N ILE A 65 -2.10 -16.41 6.68
CA ILE A 65 -1.83 -17.11 5.43
C ILE A 65 -3.14 -17.22 4.63
N LYS A 66 -3.03 -17.18 3.32
CA LYS A 66 -4.18 -17.26 2.40
C LYS A 66 -5.00 -18.51 2.65
N VAL A 67 -6.32 -18.34 2.72
CA VAL A 67 -7.28 -19.46 2.80
C VAL A 67 -7.45 -20.05 1.41
N GLU A 68 -7.16 -21.35 1.28
CA GLU A 68 -7.33 -22.13 0.03
C GLU A 68 -8.22 -23.38 0.20
N SER A 69 -8.68 -23.65 1.42
CA SER A 69 -9.56 -24.77 1.76
C SER A 69 -10.79 -24.27 2.53
N PRO A 70 -11.86 -25.09 2.66
CA PRO A 70 -12.99 -24.74 3.49
C PRO A 70 -12.55 -24.39 4.92
N THR A 71 -12.84 -23.18 5.35
CA THR A 71 -12.42 -22.60 6.64
C THR A 71 -13.63 -21.91 7.26
N PRO A 72 -13.91 -22.09 8.57
CA PRO A 72 -14.97 -21.38 9.27
C PRO A 72 -14.85 -19.86 9.14
N ASP A 73 -15.96 -19.14 9.12
CA ASP A 73 -15.95 -17.67 8.94
C ASP A 73 -15.25 -16.96 10.10
N GLU A 74 -15.34 -17.48 11.33
CA GLU A 74 -14.64 -16.95 12.51
C GLU A 74 -13.11 -16.99 12.37
N ASP A 75 -12.58 -17.94 11.59
CA ASP A 75 -11.15 -18.12 11.34
C ASP A 75 -10.67 -17.33 10.11
N ARG A 76 -11.59 -16.68 9.38
CA ARG A 76 -11.26 -15.87 8.22
C ARG A 76 -11.08 -14.40 8.59
N LEU A 77 -10.20 -13.78 7.88
CA LEU A 77 -10.00 -12.34 7.88
C LEU A 77 -10.07 -11.85 6.44
N TYR A 78 -11.12 -11.09 6.11
CA TYR A 78 -11.26 -10.49 4.80
C TYR A 78 -10.37 -9.26 4.69
N VAL A 79 -9.47 -9.26 3.73
CA VAL A 79 -8.47 -8.21 3.56
C VAL A 79 -8.49 -7.62 2.15
N LEU A 80 -8.15 -6.34 2.06
CA LEU A 80 -7.66 -5.72 0.83
C LEU A 80 -6.14 -5.89 0.82
N LYS A 81 -5.63 -6.62 -0.17
CA LYS A 81 -4.21 -6.81 -0.40
C LYS A 81 -3.71 -5.86 -1.49
N LEU A 82 -2.59 -5.22 -1.23
CA LEU A 82 -1.79 -4.52 -2.23
C LEU A 82 -0.50 -5.33 -2.45
N ASN A 83 -0.24 -5.75 -3.68
CA ASN A 83 1.11 -6.12 -4.12
C ASN A 83 1.69 -4.94 -4.89
N ASN A 84 2.69 -4.29 -4.31
CA ASN A 84 3.43 -3.20 -4.95
C ASN A 84 4.71 -3.77 -5.55
N VAL A 85 4.68 -4.03 -6.85
CA VAL A 85 5.79 -4.60 -7.62
C VAL A 85 6.62 -3.47 -8.19
N LEU A 86 7.95 -3.57 -8.06
CA LEU A 86 8.92 -2.63 -8.61
C LEU A 86 9.99 -3.40 -9.37
N LYS A 87 10.26 -2.99 -10.61
CA LYS A 87 11.28 -3.56 -11.50
C LYS A 87 12.13 -2.46 -12.08
N PHE A 88 13.45 -2.59 -11.94
CA PHE A 88 14.44 -1.67 -12.54
C PHE A 88 15.78 -2.37 -12.69
N THR A 89 16.67 -1.80 -13.48
CA THR A 89 18.01 -2.36 -13.76
C THR A 89 19.09 -1.45 -13.20
N THR A 90 20.13 -2.02 -12.60
CA THR A 90 21.35 -1.29 -12.20
C THR A 90 22.53 -1.83 -13.02
N GLY A 91 23.07 -1.01 -13.91
CA GLY A 91 24.11 -1.48 -14.83
C GLY A 91 23.63 -2.67 -15.67
N ILE A 92 24.10 -3.88 -15.35
CA ILE A 92 23.76 -5.10 -16.10
C ILE A 92 22.79 -6.03 -15.39
N TYR A 93 22.37 -5.74 -14.17
CA TYR A 93 21.54 -6.66 -13.39
C TYR A 93 20.21 -6.03 -12.94
N ASP A 94 19.21 -6.91 -12.89
CA ASP A 94 17.85 -6.53 -12.61
C ASP A 94 17.54 -6.60 -11.11
N TYR A 95 16.70 -5.67 -10.67
CA TYR A 95 15.98 -5.74 -9.41
C TYR A 95 14.54 -6.18 -9.63
N SER A 96 14.12 -7.10 -8.78
CA SER A 96 12.74 -7.55 -8.65
C SER A 96 12.32 -7.39 -7.19
N VAL A 97 11.47 -6.39 -6.93
CA VAL A 97 11.00 -6.08 -5.59
C VAL A 97 9.50 -6.20 -5.54
N MET A 98 8.96 -6.79 -4.49
CA MET A 98 7.53 -6.81 -4.21
C MET A 98 7.29 -6.57 -2.72
N THR A 99 6.53 -5.53 -2.41
CA THR A 99 5.98 -5.30 -1.07
C THR A 99 4.51 -5.68 -1.09
N SER A 100 4.12 -6.62 -0.23
CA SER A 100 2.73 -7.05 -0.08
C SER A 100 2.17 -6.52 1.23
N VAL A 101 1.04 -5.83 1.17
CA VAL A 101 0.34 -5.25 2.32
C VAL A 101 -1.03 -5.87 2.44
N PHE A 102 -1.39 -6.34 3.62
CA PHE A 102 -2.68 -6.95 3.91
C PHE A 102 -3.41 -6.11 4.94
N SER A 103 -4.55 -5.55 4.56
CA SER A 103 -5.31 -4.61 5.38
C SER A 103 -6.72 -5.12 5.61
N GLN A 104 -7.14 -5.14 6.88
CA GLN A 104 -8.46 -5.62 7.27
C GLN A 104 -9.55 -4.72 6.70
N VAL A 105 -10.46 -5.30 5.94
CA VAL A 105 -11.64 -4.60 5.43
C VAL A 105 -12.64 -4.36 6.56
N GLU A 106 -12.80 -5.35 7.45
CA GLU A 106 -13.72 -5.32 8.59
C GLU A 106 -13.06 -5.83 9.88
N GLY A 107 -13.65 -5.49 11.00
CA GLY A 107 -13.26 -6.04 12.32
C GLY A 107 -11.92 -5.58 12.88
N GLY A 108 -11.23 -4.67 12.20
CA GLY A 108 -10.00 -4.07 12.67
C GLY A 108 -10.24 -2.88 13.62
N ARG A 109 -9.16 -2.35 14.20
CA ARG A 109 -9.21 -1.13 15.05
C ARG A 109 -9.76 0.09 14.31
N HIS A 110 -9.62 0.11 13.02
CA HIS A 110 -10.16 1.08 12.06
C HIS A 110 -10.20 0.42 10.67
N PRO A 111 -10.96 0.97 9.70
CA PRO A 111 -10.95 0.49 8.34
C PRO A 111 -9.51 0.42 7.78
N PHE A 112 -9.19 -0.67 7.13
CA PHE A 112 -7.85 -0.94 6.56
C PHE A 112 -6.71 -0.94 7.58
N ALA A 113 -6.97 -1.45 8.82
CA ALA A 113 -5.91 -1.73 9.77
C ALA A 113 -4.94 -2.78 9.19
N THR A 114 -3.64 -2.55 9.35
CA THR A 114 -2.60 -3.46 8.83
C THR A 114 -2.62 -4.77 9.60
N SER A 115 -2.66 -5.91 8.91
CA SER A 115 -2.48 -7.25 9.48
C SER A 115 -1.09 -7.80 9.20
N LYS A 116 -0.59 -7.58 7.98
CA LYS A 116 0.72 -8.08 7.56
C LYS A 116 1.31 -7.17 6.49
N VAL A 117 2.63 -7.01 6.53
CA VAL A 117 3.44 -6.46 5.44
C VAL A 117 4.59 -7.43 5.19
N SER A 118 4.88 -7.74 3.94
CA SER A 118 6.06 -8.51 3.57
C SER A 118 6.77 -7.88 2.38
N LEU A 119 8.09 -7.96 2.41
CA LEU A 119 8.98 -7.53 1.33
C LEU A 119 9.73 -8.76 0.81
N SER A 120 9.73 -8.95 -0.50
CA SER A 120 10.72 -9.77 -1.18
C SER A 120 11.51 -8.91 -2.15
N ALA A 121 12.83 -8.99 -2.06
CA ALA A 121 13.73 -8.29 -2.97
C ALA A 121 14.76 -9.28 -3.50
N GLN A 122 14.86 -9.34 -4.81
CA GLN A 122 15.81 -10.18 -5.53
C GLN A 122 16.61 -9.35 -6.52
N GLU A 123 17.90 -9.54 -6.50
CA GLU A 123 18.83 -9.05 -7.51
C GLU A 123 19.93 -10.10 -7.69
N TRP A 124 20.85 -9.93 -8.65
CA TRP A 124 21.81 -11.01 -8.98
C TRP A 124 22.78 -11.37 -7.87
N CYS A 125 23.00 -10.50 -6.87
CA CYS A 125 23.86 -10.80 -5.73
C CYS A 125 23.14 -11.60 -4.64
N GLY A 126 21.79 -11.58 -4.56
CA GLY A 126 21.09 -12.32 -3.51
C GLY A 126 19.62 -11.95 -3.33
N HIS A 127 19.06 -12.50 -2.26
CA HIS A 127 17.64 -12.31 -1.92
C HIS A 127 17.50 -11.77 -0.50
N VAL A 128 16.41 -11.03 -0.30
CA VAL A 128 15.94 -10.61 1.01
C VAL A 128 14.45 -10.92 1.10
N PHE A 129 14.04 -11.53 2.19
CA PHE A 129 12.65 -11.61 2.61
C PHE A 129 12.53 -11.00 4.00
N ASP A 130 11.57 -10.11 4.16
CA ASP A 130 11.26 -9.41 5.42
C ASP A 130 9.76 -9.44 5.62
N GLU A 131 9.29 -9.85 6.80
CA GLU A 131 7.87 -9.93 7.12
C GLU A 131 7.58 -9.31 8.48
N ALA A 132 6.55 -8.48 8.54
CA ALA A 132 6.01 -7.87 9.74
C ALA A 132 4.54 -8.28 9.92
N LEU A 133 4.23 -8.98 11.01
CA LEU A 133 2.89 -9.39 11.42
C LEU A 133 2.39 -8.45 12.52
N PHE A 134 1.19 -7.90 12.34
CA PHE A 134 0.59 -6.92 13.25
C PHE A 134 -0.47 -7.62 14.10
N VAL A 135 -0.07 -8.07 15.28
CA VAL A 135 -0.92 -8.81 16.22
C VAL A 135 -1.11 -7.98 17.49
N ASP A 136 -2.34 -7.68 17.83
CA ASP A 136 -2.69 -6.85 19.00
C ASP A 136 -1.88 -5.54 19.06
N ASP A 137 -1.09 -5.34 20.11
CA ASP A 137 -0.24 -4.17 20.33
C ASP A 137 1.21 -4.39 19.93
N GLU A 138 1.48 -5.48 19.22
CA GLU A 138 2.83 -5.89 18.87
C GLU A 138 2.98 -6.03 17.35
N ILE A 139 4.17 -5.74 16.87
CA ILE A 139 4.62 -6.10 15.52
C ILE A 139 5.71 -7.15 15.69
N ARG A 140 5.46 -8.35 15.22
CA ARG A 140 6.43 -9.44 15.19
C ARG A 140 6.91 -9.62 13.78
N GLY A 141 8.22 -9.62 13.60
CA GLY A 141 8.76 -9.77 12.26
C GLY A 141 10.01 -10.63 12.23
N HIS A 142 10.34 -11.04 11.01
CA HIS A 142 11.58 -11.73 10.75
C HIS A 142 12.16 -11.30 9.40
N ILE A 143 13.49 -11.26 9.37
CA ILE A 143 14.26 -11.02 8.16
C ILE A 143 15.04 -12.29 7.84
N ASN A 144 15.06 -12.64 6.57
CA ASN A 144 15.97 -13.66 6.02
C ASN A 144 16.67 -13.04 4.82
N SER A 145 17.88 -12.54 5.06
CA SER A 145 18.71 -11.86 4.07
C SER A 145 19.97 -12.67 3.79
N TYR A 146 20.37 -12.72 2.52
CA TYR A 146 21.68 -13.25 2.12
C TYR A 146 22.84 -12.35 2.55
N PHE A 147 22.58 -11.06 2.78
CA PHE A 147 23.60 -10.05 3.08
C PHE A 147 23.94 -10.03 4.57
N GLU A 148 25.25 -10.06 4.89
CA GLU A 148 25.79 -10.22 6.25
C GLU A 148 25.25 -9.17 7.24
N ASN A 149 25.13 -7.91 6.82
CA ASN A 149 24.68 -6.81 7.69
C ASN A 149 23.22 -6.94 8.15
N GLU A 150 22.43 -7.76 7.51
CA GLU A 150 21.02 -8.01 7.85
C GLU A 150 20.83 -9.42 8.38
N GLY A 151 21.37 -10.42 7.67
CA GLY A 151 21.40 -11.83 8.09
C GLY A 151 20.01 -12.39 8.36
N ARG A 152 19.90 -13.13 9.47
CA ARG A 152 18.64 -13.70 9.96
C ARG A 152 18.31 -13.09 11.30
N LEU A 153 17.22 -12.33 11.36
CA LEU A 153 16.81 -11.59 12.54
C LEU A 153 15.32 -11.76 12.79
N ASN A 154 14.96 -12.02 14.05
CA ASN A 154 13.61 -11.85 14.53
C ASN A 154 13.53 -10.55 15.33
N TYR A 155 12.45 -9.79 15.16
CA TYR A 155 12.23 -8.56 15.92
C TYR A 155 10.82 -8.48 16.47
N SER A 156 10.66 -7.73 17.54
CA SER A 156 9.37 -7.39 18.12
C SER A 156 9.35 -5.91 18.49
N LEU A 157 8.28 -5.22 18.10
CA LEU A 157 8.08 -3.80 18.37
C LEU A 157 6.73 -3.59 19.03
N LYS A 158 6.70 -2.81 20.11
CA LYS A 158 5.45 -2.41 20.74
C LYS A 158 4.78 -1.30 19.91
N ARG A 159 3.55 -1.52 19.48
CA ARG A 159 2.79 -0.60 18.65
C ARG A 159 2.09 0.46 19.49
N PRO A 160 2.33 1.77 19.28
CA PRO A 160 1.59 2.83 19.95
C PRO A 160 0.12 2.90 19.49
N ALA A 161 -0.73 3.56 20.28
CA ALA A 161 -2.15 3.72 19.95
C ALA A 161 -2.37 4.45 18.61
N ALA A 162 -1.65 5.54 18.38
CA ALA A 162 -1.63 6.23 17.09
C ALA A 162 -0.48 5.68 16.25
N PHE A 163 -0.82 4.84 15.27
CA PHE A 163 0.15 4.08 14.49
C PHE A 163 -0.25 3.93 13.03
N ALA A 164 0.76 3.86 12.15
CA ALA A 164 0.65 3.40 10.78
C ALA A 164 1.89 2.61 10.34
N SER A 165 1.73 1.65 9.41
CA SER A 165 2.81 1.20 8.56
C SER A 165 2.87 2.12 7.34
N GLU A 166 4.07 2.59 6.96
CA GLU A 166 4.23 3.45 5.78
C GLU A 166 3.73 2.77 4.51
N ASP A 167 4.00 1.47 4.35
CA ASP A 167 3.52 0.70 3.20
C ASP A 167 2.00 0.63 3.13
N ASN A 168 1.31 0.60 4.29
CA ASN A 168 -0.16 0.59 4.34
C ASN A 168 -0.79 1.97 4.06
N LEU A 169 -0.03 3.05 4.15
CA LEU A 169 -0.56 4.38 3.78
C LEU A 169 -1.06 4.39 2.33
N LEU A 170 -0.46 3.63 1.41
CA LEU A 170 -0.92 3.51 0.02
C LEU A 170 -2.34 2.94 -0.12
N ILE A 171 -2.80 2.15 0.84
CA ILE A 171 -4.20 1.68 0.92
C ILE A 171 -5.07 2.75 1.60
N ARG A 172 -4.64 3.27 2.74
CA ARG A 172 -5.45 4.17 3.57
C ARG A 172 -5.77 5.51 2.91
N ILE A 173 -4.83 6.08 2.16
CA ILE A 173 -5.04 7.35 1.44
C ILE A 173 -6.06 7.24 0.29
N ARG A 174 -6.42 6.03 -0.13
CA ARG A 174 -7.48 5.80 -1.11
C ARG A 174 -8.89 5.94 -0.52
N GLU A 175 -9.02 5.99 0.81
CA GLU A 175 -10.29 6.26 1.51
C GLU A 175 -11.50 5.44 1.01
N LEU A 176 -11.27 4.16 0.68
CA LEU A 176 -12.21 3.30 -0.04
C LEU A 176 -13.51 2.98 0.73
N GLN A 177 -13.54 3.18 2.05
CA GLN A 177 -14.73 3.01 2.90
C GLN A 177 -15.09 4.28 3.68
N GLY A 178 -14.66 5.43 3.17
CA GLY A 178 -14.86 6.73 3.81
C GLY A 178 -13.54 7.39 4.20
N PRO A 179 -13.61 8.62 4.70
CA PRO A 179 -12.43 9.46 4.87
C PRO A 179 -11.47 8.91 5.94
N PHE A 180 -10.21 8.80 5.58
CA PHE A 180 -9.11 8.56 6.51
C PHE A 180 -8.78 9.82 7.31
N MET A 181 -8.76 10.97 6.64
CA MET A 181 -8.48 12.28 7.23
C MET A 181 -9.35 13.35 6.59
N ALA A 182 -9.64 14.43 7.32
CA ALA A 182 -10.26 15.62 6.74
C ALA A 182 -9.27 16.36 5.83
N LEU A 183 -9.80 17.08 4.83
CA LEU A 183 -8.97 17.93 3.97
C LEU A 183 -8.31 19.04 4.82
N GLY A 184 -7.00 19.23 4.66
CA GLY A 184 -6.18 20.15 5.44
C GLY A 184 -5.70 19.58 6.79
N GLU A 185 -6.12 18.39 7.18
CA GLU A 185 -5.72 17.75 8.43
C GLU A 185 -4.28 17.26 8.40
N GLU A 186 -3.60 17.38 9.54
CA GLU A 186 -2.29 16.82 9.84
C GLU A 186 -2.40 15.90 11.07
N ARG A 187 -1.78 14.73 11.01
CA ARG A 187 -1.65 13.80 12.15
C ARG A 187 -0.20 13.43 12.39
N VAL A 188 0.20 13.48 13.67
CA VAL A 188 1.46 12.90 14.14
C VAL A 188 1.15 11.52 14.72
N MET A 189 1.94 10.52 14.34
CA MET A 189 1.77 9.15 14.79
C MET A 189 3.09 8.38 14.72
N GLY A 190 3.20 7.28 15.46
CA GLY A 190 4.29 6.34 15.27
C GLY A 190 4.14 5.66 13.91
N ILE A 191 5.21 5.61 13.13
CA ILE A 191 5.22 4.97 11.81
C ILE A 191 6.33 3.92 11.75
N LEU A 192 5.97 2.69 11.35
CA LEU A 192 6.96 1.74 10.87
C LEU A 192 7.31 2.15 9.44
N PRO A 193 8.57 2.51 9.15
CA PRO A 193 8.99 2.89 7.80
C PRO A 193 8.76 1.77 6.79
N SER A 194 8.66 2.12 5.51
CA SER A 194 8.55 1.13 4.44
C SER A 194 9.68 0.11 4.50
N LEU A 195 9.33 -1.18 4.40
CA LEU A 195 10.32 -2.27 4.44
C LEU A 195 11.34 -2.13 3.31
N TRP A 196 10.92 -1.64 2.13
CA TRP A 196 11.85 -1.33 1.05
C TRP A 196 12.81 -0.19 1.41
N SER A 197 12.32 0.85 2.09
CA SER A 197 13.18 1.94 2.57
C SER A 197 14.19 1.44 3.62
N LEU A 198 13.74 0.63 4.58
CA LEU A 198 14.63 0.03 5.58
C LEU A 198 15.72 -0.81 4.91
N ARG A 199 15.35 -1.64 3.92
CA ARG A 199 16.29 -2.45 3.14
C ARG A 199 17.32 -1.60 2.38
N THR A 200 16.91 -0.51 1.75
CA THR A 200 17.80 0.32 0.93
C THR A 200 18.70 1.24 1.72
N THR A 201 18.27 1.61 2.93
CA THR A 201 19.01 2.50 3.85
C THR A 201 19.75 1.73 4.95
N HIS A 202 19.59 0.39 5.02
CA HIS A 202 20.18 -0.49 6.04
C HIS A 202 19.89 -0.03 7.48
N ARG A 203 18.66 0.50 7.71
CA ARG A 203 18.22 0.93 9.04
C ARG A 203 17.53 -0.21 9.78
N PRO A 204 17.62 -0.24 11.11
CA PRO A 204 16.91 -1.22 11.93
C PRO A 204 15.38 -0.98 11.86
N HIS A 205 14.62 -2.03 12.15
CA HIS A 205 13.17 -1.94 12.31
C HIS A 205 12.87 -1.25 13.63
N GLU A 206 12.29 -0.07 13.54
CA GLU A 206 11.85 0.73 14.68
C GLU A 206 10.63 1.56 14.28
N ILE A 207 9.78 1.85 15.27
CA ILE A 207 8.68 2.79 15.08
C ILE A 207 9.21 4.18 15.39
N ILE A 208 9.12 5.07 14.43
CA ILE A 208 9.58 6.45 14.55
C ILE A 208 8.42 7.42 14.42
N ASP A 209 8.53 8.56 15.03
CA ASP A 209 7.52 9.60 14.87
C ASP A 209 7.48 10.07 13.41
N GLY A 210 6.29 10.06 12.88
CA GLY A 210 6.02 10.53 11.52
C GLY A 210 4.82 11.45 11.48
N LYS A 211 4.66 12.11 10.35
CA LYS A 211 3.61 13.08 10.13
C LYS A 211 2.92 12.80 8.80
N VAL A 212 1.61 12.67 8.83
CA VAL A 212 0.76 12.47 7.63
C VAL A 212 -0.15 13.67 7.45
N ARG A 213 -0.28 14.15 6.23
CA ARG A 213 -1.09 15.33 5.88
C ARG A 213 -1.95 15.04 4.66
N LYS A 214 -3.24 15.35 4.76
CA LYS A 214 -4.13 15.45 3.60
C LYS A 214 -4.21 16.91 3.17
N ARG A 215 -3.61 17.22 2.03
CA ARG A 215 -3.48 18.59 1.52
C ARG A 215 -4.72 19.03 0.75
N THR A 216 -4.52 19.74 -0.32
CA THR A 216 -5.53 20.31 -1.19
C THR A 216 -5.97 19.33 -2.28
N VAL A 217 -7.09 19.66 -2.93
CA VAL A 217 -7.44 19.13 -4.24
C VAL A 217 -6.77 20.02 -5.29
N GLU A 218 -6.07 19.41 -6.22
CA GLU A 218 -5.38 20.10 -7.31
C GLU A 218 -5.48 19.30 -8.61
N THR A 219 -5.22 19.94 -9.73
CA THR A 219 -5.14 19.27 -11.03
C THR A 219 -3.72 18.76 -11.24
N VAL A 220 -3.60 17.51 -11.68
CA VAL A 220 -2.32 16.89 -12.05
C VAL A 220 -2.40 16.37 -13.48
N GLU A 221 -1.28 16.48 -14.20
CA GLU A 221 -1.14 15.92 -15.56
C GLU A 221 -0.54 14.52 -15.45
N VAL A 222 -1.26 13.52 -15.94
CA VAL A 222 -0.86 12.11 -15.91
C VAL A 222 -1.27 11.43 -17.21
N GLY A 223 -0.30 10.84 -17.92
CA GLY A 223 -0.57 10.15 -19.18
C GLY A 223 -1.14 11.04 -20.30
N GLY A 224 -1.01 12.36 -20.19
CA GLY A 224 -1.60 13.36 -21.09
C GLY A 224 -3.01 13.83 -20.73
N ASP A 225 -3.57 13.31 -19.65
CA ASP A 225 -4.87 13.71 -19.12
C ASP A 225 -4.73 14.64 -17.90
N SER A 226 -5.58 15.68 -17.81
CA SER A 226 -5.71 16.56 -16.65
C SER A 226 -6.72 15.99 -15.65
N LEU A 227 -6.27 15.50 -14.51
CA LEU A 227 -7.09 14.83 -13.50
C LEU A 227 -7.13 15.62 -12.19
N LEU A 228 -8.31 15.67 -11.56
CA LEU A 228 -8.44 16.19 -10.19
C LEU A 228 -7.95 15.16 -9.21
N ALA A 229 -7.01 15.56 -8.36
CA ALA A 229 -6.37 14.70 -7.38
C ALA A 229 -6.35 15.32 -5.97
N VAL A 230 -6.34 14.48 -4.96
CA VAL A 230 -6.06 14.85 -3.58
C VAL A 230 -4.59 14.61 -3.31
N ARG A 231 -3.86 15.63 -2.88
CA ARG A 231 -2.46 15.50 -2.49
C ARG A 231 -2.34 15.07 -1.04
N TRP A 232 -1.56 14.02 -0.84
CA TRP A 232 -1.13 13.51 0.44
C TRP A 232 0.36 13.72 0.62
N GLU A 233 0.78 13.97 1.84
CA GLU A 233 2.20 14.11 2.18
C GLU A 233 2.48 13.39 3.48
N TRP A 234 3.61 12.72 3.57
CA TRP A 234 4.10 12.24 4.86
C TRP A 234 5.61 12.37 4.98
N THR A 235 6.04 12.49 6.22
CA THR A 235 7.46 12.54 6.59
C THR A 235 7.73 11.44 7.60
N VAL A 236 8.71 10.60 7.34
CA VAL A 236 9.11 9.46 8.17
C VAL A 236 10.64 9.42 8.23
N GLY A 237 11.22 9.58 9.43
CA GLY A 237 12.68 9.56 9.60
C GLY A 237 13.43 10.60 8.77
N GLY A 238 12.84 11.78 8.57
CA GLY A 238 13.40 12.86 7.77
C GLY A 238 13.12 12.74 6.26
N ARG A 239 12.64 11.57 5.76
CA ARG A 239 12.25 11.42 4.35
C ARG A 239 10.84 11.94 4.14
N GLN A 240 10.62 12.68 3.08
CA GLN A 240 9.31 13.15 2.65
C GLN A 240 8.85 12.40 1.39
N ARG A 241 7.58 12.00 1.40
CA ARG A 241 6.87 11.49 0.23
C ARG A 241 5.61 12.30 0.01
N ARG A 242 5.30 12.57 -1.26
CA ARG A 242 4.03 13.13 -1.73
C ARG A 242 3.35 12.08 -2.61
N VAL A 243 2.03 11.94 -2.48
CA VAL A 243 1.22 11.03 -3.29
C VAL A 243 -0.05 11.73 -3.68
N TRP A 244 -0.45 11.58 -4.93
CA TRP A 244 -1.71 12.10 -5.46
C TRP A 244 -2.65 10.95 -5.76
N THR A 245 -3.81 10.99 -5.11
CA THR A 245 -4.90 10.05 -5.39
C THR A 245 -5.98 10.75 -6.19
N GLU A 246 -6.54 10.06 -7.18
CA GLU A 246 -7.67 10.58 -7.96
C GLU A 246 -8.83 11.00 -7.04
N LYS A 247 -9.44 12.15 -7.30
CA LYS A 247 -10.57 12.62 -6.48
C LYS A 247 -11.80 11.74 -6.60
N SER A 248 -12.04 11.15 -7.78
CA SER A 248 -13.14 10.23 -8.02
C SER A 248 -12.81 8.83 -7.50
N TYR A 249 -13.86 8.12 -7.01
CA TYR A 249 -13.75 6.72 -6.62
C TYR A 249 -13.34 5.85 -7.81
N PRO A 250 -12.46 4.88 -7.67
CA PRO A 250 -11.89 4.31 -6.45
C PRO A 250 -10.59 4.98 -5.96
N HIS A 251 -10.38 6.25 -6.24
CA HIS A 251 -9.24 7.03 -5.73
C HIS A 251 -7.88 6.41 -6.09
N ARG A 252 -7.68 6.10 -7.39
CA ARG A 252 -6.42 5.51 -7.88
C ARG A 252 -5.24 6.39 -7.51
N ILE A 253 -4.10 5.76 -7.22
CA ILE A 253 -2.85 6.49 -7.06
C ILE A 253 -2.40 6.93 -8.45
N LEU A 254 -2.26 8.23 -8.65
CA LEU A 254 -1.92 8.82 -9.95
C LEU A 254 -0.42 9.08 -10.08
N LEU A 255 0.19 9.56 -9.00
CA LEU A 255 1.57 10.03 -8.98
C LEU A 255 2.12 9.90 -7.56
N TRP A 256 3.41 9.61 -7.42
CA TRP A 256 4.14 9.88 -6.19
C TRP A 256 5.51 10.50 -6.49
N GLU A 257 6.01 11.24 -5.51
CA GLU A 257 7.33 11.84 -5.53
C GLU A 257 7.99 11.69 -4.15
N ASP A 258 9.24 11.27 -4.15
CA ASP A 258 10.09 11.17 -2.97
C ASP A 258 11.11 12.31 -2.97
N GLU A 259 11.52 12.74 -1.79
CA GLU A 259 12.52 13.83 -1.62
C GLU A 259 13.87 13.53 -2.29
N ASP A 260 14.22 12.24 -2.38
CA ASP A 260 15.45 11.76 -3.03
C ASP A 260 15.36 11.70 -4.57
N GLY A 261 14.24 12.16 -5.14
CA GLY A 261 13.97 12.18 -6.58
C GLY A 261 13.25 10.92 -7.09
N GLY A 262 12.96 9.96 -6.21
CA GLY A 262 12.10 8.82 -6.55
C GLY A 262 10.74 9.29 -7.03
N ARG A 263 10.22 8.69 -8.10
CA ARG A 263 8.95 9.10 -8.71
C ARG A 263 8.27 7.91 -9.37
N GLY A 264 6.94 7.92 -9.34
CA GLY A 264 6.14 7.02 -10.17
C GLY A 264 4.93 7.74 -10.72
N GLU A 265 4.61 7.48 -11.98
CA GLU A 265 3.51 8.10 -12.71
C GLU A 265 2.64 7.02 -13.35
N LEU A 266 1.35 7.04 -13.05
CA LEU A 266 0.36 6.10 -13.57
C LEU A 266 0.38 6.11 -15.11
N GLN A 267 0.44 4.92 -15.70
CA GLN A 267 0.36 4.74 -17.13
C GLN A 267 -0.99 4.16 -17.55
N GLN A 268 -1.38 3.03 -16.95
CA GLN A 268 -2.60 2.32 -17.28
C GLN A 268 -3.22 1.68 -16.03
N THR A 269 -4.54 1.50 -16.05
CA THR A 269 -5.26 0.71 -15.05
C THR A 269 -6.23 -0.24 -15.75
N ILE A 270 -6.15 -1.52 -15.40
CA ILE A 270 -7.10 -2.55 -15.86
C ILE A 270 -7.70 -3.28 -14.66
N ARG A 271 -8.89 -3.87 -14.84
CA ARG A 271 -9.53 -4.70 -13.81
C ARG A 271 -9.85 -6.08 -14.39
N VAL A 272 -9.09 -7.08 -13.93
CA VAL A 272 -9.14 -8.45 -14.42
C VAL A 272 -8.86 -9.48 -13.30
N PRO A 273 -9.36 -10.72 -13.41
CA PRO A 273 -8.97 -11.82 -12.52
C PRO A 273 -7.61 -12.38 -12.97
N TYR A 274 -6.51 -11.62 -12.75
CA TYR A 274 -5.18 -11.91 -13.32
C TYR A 274 -4.67 -13.31 -12.98
N TRP A 275 -5.08 -13.89 -11.86
CA TRP A 275 -4.70 -15.26 -11.46
C TRP A 275 -5.27 -16.35 -12.39
N GLN A 276 -6.24 -16.00 -13.24
CA GLN A 276 -6.79 -16.89 -14.28
C GLN A 276 -6.10 -16.70 -15.63
N LEU A 277 -5.36 -15.61 -15.83
CA LEU A 277 -4.70 -15.24 -17.08
C LEU A 277 -3.28 -15.83 -17.12
N LYS A 278 -3.18 -17.11 -17.50
CA LYS A 278 -1.94 -17.90 -17.38
C LYS A 278 -1.42 -18.41 -18.74
N ALA A 279 -2.18 -18.24 -19.81
CA ALA A 279 -1.79 -18.71 -21.14
C ALA A 279 -0.93 -17.68 -21.87
N ASN A 280 -0.09 -18.12 -22.79
CA ASN A 280 0.76 -17.21 -23.59
C ASN A 280 -0.06 -16.13 -24.32
N ARG A 281 -1.29 -16.45 -24.76
CA ARG A 281 -2.22 -15.47 -25.34
C ARG A 281 -2.60 -14.33 -24.40
N ASP A 282 -2.50 -14.55 -23.08
CA ASP A 282 -2.87 -13.57 -22.06
C ASP A 282 -1.77 -12.51 -21.86
N GLU A 283 -0.62 -12.65 -22.52
CA GLU A 283 0.42 -11.59 -22.57
C GLU A 283 -0.09 -10.28 -23.18
N VAL A 284 -1.24 -10.30 -23.87
CA VAL A 284 -1.92 -9.09 -24.33
C VAL A 284 -2.16 -8.10 -23.18
N TYR A 285 -2.49 -8.58 -21.97
CA TYR A 285 -2.72 -7.74 -20.79
C TYR A 285 -1.45 -7.03 -20.29
N ARG A 286 -0.25 -7.59 -20.52
CA ARG A 286 1.01 -6.88 -20.24
C ARG A 286 1.17 -5.69 -21.17
N ARG A 287 0.84 -5.86 -22.46
CA ARG A 287 0.87 -4.76 -23.45
C ARG A 287 -0.18 -3.69 -23.13
N GLU A 288 -1.39 -4.10 -22.69
CA GLU A 288 -2.42 -3.16 -22.24
C GLU A 288 -1.95 -2.34 -21.04
N LEU A 289 -1.20 -2.94 -20.12
CA LEU A 289 -0.58 -2.25 -18.98
C LEU A 289 0.66 -1.44 -19.40
N GLY A 290 1.15 -1.53 -20.63
CA GLY A 290 2.36 -0.84 -21.07
C GLY A 290 3.64 -1.30 -20.37
N ILE A 291 3.66 -2.55 -19.87
CA ILE A 291 4.83 -3.15 -19.19
C ILE A 291 5.53 -4.17 -20.09
N PRO A 292 6.89 -4.30 -19.99
CA PRO A 292 7.67 -5.24 -20.79
C PRO A 292 7.26 -6.70 -20.63
#